data_5e72915946c75d35edf745c5de8ea9fa
#
_entry.id   5e72915946c75d35edf745c5de8ea9fa
#
_cell.length_a   1.000
_cell.length_b   1.000
_cell.length_c   1.000
_cell.angle_alpha   90.00
_cell.angle_beta   90.00
_cell.angle_gamma   90.00
#
_symmetry.space_group_name_H-M   'P 1'
#
loop_
_entity.id
_entity.type
_entity.pdbx_description
1 polymer ?
#
loop_
_entity_poly.entity_id
_entity_poly.type
_entity_poly.pdbx_seq_one_letter_code
_entity_poly.pdbx_strand_id
1 'polypeptide(L)'
;MRATKAEPQDQKEAPLEVFGTVKQVFPSTTFSVELDNGHVVLAHIAGRLRRHHIKILPGDRVDVEISPYDLSKGRIVYRYRAGEARRS
;
A
#
# COMPACT_ATOMS: atom_id res chain seq x y z
N MET A 1 0.40 -24.93 23.19
CA MET A 1 0.62 -24.59 22.78
C MET A 1 0.32 -24.10 22.34
N ARG A 2 0.04 -23.99 22.48
CA ARG A 2 -0.09 -23.56 21.94
C ARG A 2 -0.18 -22.94 21.54
N ALA A 3 -0.37 -22.76 21.73
CA ALA A 3 -0.35 -22.23 21.13
C ALA A 3 -0.15 -21.66 20.66
N THR A 4 -0.24 -21.68 20.72
CA THR A 4 0.09 -21.27 20.13
C THR A 4 0.20 -20.82 19.49
N LYS A 5 -0.01 -20.89 19.48
CA LYS A 5 0.02 -20.48 18.69
C LYS A 5 -0.43 -19.78 18.06
N ALA A 6 -0.67 -19.88 18.33
CA ALA A 6 -1.36 -19.41 17.32
C ALA A 6 -1.85 -18.11 17.22
N GLU A 7 -2.29 -17.62 17.55
CA GLU A 7 -2.82 -16.47 17.31
C GLU A 7 -1.98 -15.39 17.06
N PRO A 8 -0.96 -15.21 17.49
CA PRO A 8 -0.02 -14.17 17.12
C PRO A 8 0.54 -14.35 15.75
N GLN A 9 0.34 -15.47 15.19
CA GLN A 9 0.84 -15.71 13.85
C GLN A 9 0.15 -14.84 12.86
N ASP A 10 -1.10 -14.51 13.08
CA ASP A 10 -1.78 -13.60 12.20
C ASP A 10 -1.11 -12.25 12.20
N GLN A 11 -0.60 -11.84 13.32
CA GLN A 11 0.07 -10.56 13.41
C GLN A 11 1.38 -10.56 12.65
N LYS A 12 2.08 -11.68 12.65
CA LYS A 12 3.31 -11.76 11.90
C LYS A 12 3.08 -11.62 10.43
N GLU A 13 1.91 -12.03 9.97
CA GLU A 13 1.61 -12.01 8.56
C GLU A 13 0.82 -10.79 8.16
N ALA A 14 0.56 -9.89 9.09
CA ALA A 14 -0.17 -8.69 8.77
C ALA A 14 0.65 -7.81 7.84
N PRO A 15 0.04 -7.21 6.81
CA PRO A 15 0.76 -6.33 5.92
C PRO A 15 1.24 -5.10 6.67
N LEU A 16 2.39 -4.60 6.26
CA LEU A 16 2.92 -3.36 6.79
C LEU A 16 2.42 -2.21 5.95
N GLU A 17 1.83 -1.20 6.59
CA GLU A 17 1.31 -0.05 5.87
C GLU A 17 2.34 1.07 5.90
N VAL A 18 2.74 1.55 4.73
CA VAL A 18 3.78 2.55 4.59
C VAL A 18 3.30 3.67 3.68
N PHE A 19 3.67 4.89 4.02
CA PHE A 19 3.33 6.09 3.26
C PHE A 19 4.29 6.25 2.09
N GLY A 20 3.78 6.65 0.92
CA GLY A 20 4.62 6.83 -0.24
C GLY A 20 4.02 7.76 -1.27
N THR A 21 4.75 7.95 -2.37
CA THR A 21 4.34 8.83 -3.47
C THR A 21 4.32 8.03 -4.76
N VAL A 22 3.25 8.16 -5.53
CA VAL A 22 3.14 7.49 -6.81
C VAL A 22 4.10 8.14 -7.79
N LYS A 23 4.95 7.34 -8.43
CA LYS A 23 5.92 7.83 -9.40
C LYS A 23 5.50 7.57 -10.82
N GLN A 24 4.91 6.41 -11.07
CA GLN A 24 4.47 6.05 -12.42
C GLN A 24 3.17 5.29 -12.34
N VAL A 25 2.36 5.43 -13.38
CA VAL A 25 1.10 4.70 -13.52
C VAL A 25 1.25 3.83 -14.76
N PHE A 26 1.07 2.53 -14.60
CA PHE A 26 1.14 1.58 -15.70
C PHE A 26 -0.27 1.14 -16.10
N PRO A 27 -0.44 0.63 -17.30
CA PRO A 27 -1.70 0.00 -17.65
C PRO A 27 -2.02 -1.10 -16.65
N SER A 28 -3.26 -1.55 -16.58
CA SER A 28 -3.67 -2.62 -15.67
C SER A 28 -3.69 -2.24 -14.20
N THR A 29 -3.83 -0.97 -13.91
CA THR A 29 -3.98 -0.48 -12.54
C THR A 29 -2.82 -0.85 -11.62
N THR A 30 -1.61 -0.85 -12.17
CA THR A 30 -0.39 -1.07 -11.41
C THR A 30 0.37 0.24 -11.32
N PHE A 31 0.99 0.50 -10.17
CA PHE A 31 1.65 1.77 -9.89
C PHE A 31 3.03 1.53 -9.34
N SER A 32 3.98 2.38 -9.73
CA SER A 32 5.28 2.41 -9.08
C SER A 32 5.21 3.45 -7.98
N VAL A 33 5.46 3.03 -6.74
CA VAL A 33 5.33 3.91 -5.58
C VAL A 33 6.67 3.96 -4.86
N GLU A 34 7.18 5.16 -4.66
CA GLU A 34 8.37 5.34 -3.85
C GLU A 34 7.93 5.62 -2.41
N LEU A 35 8.31 4.73 -1.52
CA LEU A 35 7.98 4.85 -0.11
C LEU A 35 8.85 5.90 0.55
N ASP A 36 8.39 6.43 1.68
CA ASP A 36 9.15 7.47 2.38
C ASP A 36 10.51 6.99 2.86
N ASN A 37 10.70 5.67 2.99
CA ASN A 37 12.02 5.13 3.34
C ASN A 37 12.94 4.97 2.12
N GLY A 38 12.50 5.42 0.93
CA GLY A 38 13.30 5.34 -0.28
C GLY A 38 13.13 4.06 -1.08
N HIS A 39 12.38 3.11 -0.57
CA HIS A 39 12.15 1.84 -1.24
C HIS A 39 11.07 2.04 -2.32
N VAL A 40 11.22 1.36 -3.46
CA VAL A 40 10.23 1.45 -4.54
C VAL A 40 9.52 0.11 -4.65
N VAL A 41 8.19 0.16 -4.71
CA VAL A 41 7.37 -1.05 -4.82
C VAL A 41 6.42 -0.92 -5.99
N LEU A 42 6.00 -2.05 -6.53
CA LEU A 42 4.92 -2.12 -7.49
C LEU A 42 3.65 -2.41 -6.72
N ALA A 43 2.65 -1.55 -6.87
CA ALA A 43 1.42 -1.65 -6.10
C ALA A 43 0.22 -1.73 -7.01
N HIS A 44 -0.75 -2.54 -6.59
CA HIS A 44 -2.07 -2.57 -7.21
C HIS A 44 -3.02 -1.73 -6.39
N ILE A 45 -4.11 -1.29 -7.01
CA ILE A 45 -5.11 -0.53 -6.29
C ILE A 45 -6.02 -1.50 -5.52
N ALA A 46 -6.33 -1.16 -4.27
CA ALA A 46 -7.22 -1.99 -3.46
C ALA A 46 -8.64 -1.96 -4.02
N GLY A 47 -9.37 -3.06 -3.80
CA GLY A 47 -10.70 -3.21 -4.37
C GLY A 47 -11.66 -2.11 -3.96
N ARG A 48 -11.59 -1.65 -2.70
CA ARG A 48 -12.50 -0.59 -2.27
C ARG A 48 -12.24 0.73 -2.98
N LEU A 49 -10.98 1.02 -3.31
CA LEU A 49 -10.67 2.23 -4.06
C LEU A 49 -11.15 2.11 -5.49
N ARG A 50 -11.06 0.93 -6.07
CA ARG A 50 -11.59 0.71 -7.43
C ARG A 50 -13.09 0.87 -7.45
N ARG A 51 -13.77 0.37 -6.42
CA ARG A 51 -15.22 0.48 -6.35
C ARG A 51 -15.68 1.92 -6.29
N HIS A 52 -14.90 2.79 -5.67
CA HIS A 52 -15.22 4.21 -5.55
C HIS A 52 -14.66 5.02 -6.70
N HIS A 53 -14.07 4.37 -7.71
CA HIS A 53 -13.53 5.03 -8.90
C HIS A 53 -12.50 6.09 -8.54
N ILE A 54 -11.69 5.82 -7.53
CA ILE A 54 -10.64 6.75 -7.13
C ILE A 54 -9.56 6.74 -8.20
N LYS A 55 -9.25 7.91 -8.75
CA LYS A 55 -8.22 8.03 -9.76
C LYS A 55 -6.90 8.38 -9.10
N ILE A 56 -5.84 7.64 -9.44
CA ILE A 56 -4.52 7.84 -8.87
C ILE A 56 -3.58 8.27 -9.98
N LEU A 57 -2.86 9.37 -9.74
CA LEU A 57 -1.98 9.98 -10.72
C LEU A 57 -0.57 10.08 -10.16
N PRO A 58 0.45 10.21 -11.03
CA PRO A 58 1.81 10.45 -10.53
C PRO A 58 1.83 11.68 -9.66
N GLY A 59 2.56 11.60 -8.55
CA GLY A 59 2.63 12.66 -7.57
C GLY A 59 1.66 12.53 -6.42
N ASP A 60 0.67 11.65 -6.53
CA ASP A 60 -0.30 11.46 -5.45
C ASP A 60 0.36 10.78 -4.26
N ARG A 61 -0.04 11.17 -3.06
CA ARG A 61 0.44 10.55 -1.83
C ARG A 61 -0.53 9.45 -1.43
N VAL A 62 0.02 8.31 -1.05
CA VAL A 62 -0.79 7.12 -0.80
C VAL A 62 -0.25 6.34 0.37
N ASP A 63 -1.13 5.56 1.00
CA ASP A 63 -0.72 4.50 1.91
C ASP A 63 -0.72 3.18 1.15
N VAL A 64 0.35 2.42 1.31
CA VAL A 64 0.54 1.13 0.64
C VAL A 64 0.71 0.05 1.67
N GLU A 65 -0.06 -1.02 1.53
CA GLU A 65 0.17 -2.25 2.31
C GLU A 65 1.21 -3.06 1.58
N ILE A 66 2.33 -3.33 2.25
CA ILE A 66 3.42 -4.11 1.67
C ILE A 66 3.20 -5.57 1.97
N SER A 67 3.35 -6.42 0.97
CA SER A 67 3.23 -7.86 1.18
C SER A 67 4.33 -8.35 2.13
N PRO A 68 3.98 -9.09 3.19
CA PRO A 68 5.03 -9.65 4.05
C PRO A 68 5.82 -10.75 3.35
N TYR A 69 5.32 -11.27 2.23
CA TYR A 69 5.98 -12.35 1.51
C TYR A 69 6.81 -11.84 0.35
N ASP A 70 6.58 -10.60 -0.09
CA ASP A 70 7.35 -10.02 -1.19
C ASP A 70 7.37 -8.51 -1.01
N LEU A 71 8.47 -8.00 -0.46
CA LEU A 71 8.58 -6.59 -0.10
C LEU A 71 8.64 -5.67 -1.32
N SER A 72 8.75 -6.22 -2.52
CA SER A 72 8.74 -5.40 -3.73
C SER A 72 7.32 -5.17 -4.25
N LYS A 73 6.31 -5.74 -3.60
CA LYS A 73 4.93 -5.65 -4.04
C LYS A 73 4.04 -5.16 -2.93
N GLY A 74 2.98 -4.47 -3.32
CA GLY A 74 2.07 -3.94 -2.33
C GLY A 74 0.72 -3.61 -2.94
N ARG A 75 -0.11 -2.96 -2.14
CA ARG A 75 -1.47 -2.59 -2.53
C ARG A 75 -1.77 -1.22 -1.99
N ILE A 76 -2.25 -0.31 -2.87
CA ILE A 76 -2.62 1.03 -2.44
C ILE A 76 -3.97 0.94 -1.74
N VAL A 77 -4.01 1.34 -0.48
CA VAL A 77 -5.21 1.22 0.34
C VAL A 77 -5.85 2.56 0.67
N TYR A 78 -5.14 3.67 0.44
CA TYR A 78 -5.68 4.99 0.69
C TYR A 78 -4.93 6.02 -0.15
N ARG A 79 -5.66 6.97 -0.70
CA ARG A 79 -5.07 8.08 -1.45
C ARG A 79 -5.37 9.37 -0.72
N TYR A 80 -4.32 10.15 -0.45
CA TYR A 80 -4.46 11.43 0.24
C TYR A 80 -4.78 12.53 -0.74
N ARG A 81 -5.61 13.45 -0.32
CA ARG A 81 -5.87 14.66 -1.11
C ARG A 81 -4.73 15.63 -0.91
N ALA A 82 -4.58 16.55 -1.85
CA ALA A 82 -3.57 17.59 -1.74
C ALA A 82 -3.76 18.33 -0.42
N GLY A 83 -2.69 18.44 0.34
CA GLY A 83 -2.73 19.13 1.64
C GLY A 83 -3.26 18.32 2.80
N GLU A 84 -3.73 17.12 2.55
CA GLU A 84 -4.25 16.27 3.63
C GLU A 84 -3.10 15.69 4.44
N ALA A 85 -3.21 15.75 5.77
CA ALA A 85 -2.20 15.17 6.62
C ALA A 85 -2.32 13.66 6.61
N ARG A 86 -1.18 12.98 6.81
CA ARG A 86 -1.19 11.52 6.87
C ARG A 86 -2.03 11.05 8.04
N ARG A 87 -2.89 10.11 7.78
CA ARG A 87 -3.66 9.48 8.85
C ARG A 87 -2.76 8.49 9.60
N SER A 88 -3.01 8.28 10.83
CA SER A 88 -2.17 7.38 11.62
C SER A 88 -2.91 6.13 12.03
#